data_35d4a5f1784b00eb19f04ab8bb3f666a
#
_entry.id   35d4a5f1784b00eb19f04ab8bb3f666a
#
_cell.length_a   1.000
_cell.length_b   1.000
_cell.length_c   1.000
_cell.angle_alpha   90.00
_cell.angle_beta   90.00
_cell.angle_gamma   90.00
#
_symmetry.space_group_name_H-M   'P 1'
#
loop_
_entity.id
_entity.type
_entity.pdbx_description
1 polymer ?
#
loop_
_entity_poly.entity_id
_entity_poly.type
_entity_poly.pdbx_seq_one_letter_code
_entity_poly.pdbx_strand_id
1 'polypeptide(L)'
;MIVPPSRKRIDRNRRTPVWIFVQQICRFAATVFFDLKVYGAYHVPKTGGALVISNHQSYLDPVILALGLDRTLSYMAKSQLFKNPVFAWLIRSLNAFPVEQGAGDIGAVKESIARLQGGFLLNVFPEGSRTEDGEILPMEKGVALLIRRAKVPVVPAVITGSFEAWPKSRKRPKTHAIRVVYGSPLNLTNMDRDEILATIDKTLRKMYDDLREGKIPPSPPRPKGR
;
A
#
# COMPACT_ATOMS: atom_id res chain seq x y z
N MET A 1 34.02 11.95 -5.41
CA MET A 1 32.64 11.88 -5.95
C MET A 1 32.54 10.55 -6.68
N ILE A 2 32.12 9.46 -5.98
CA ILE A 2 32.03 8.11 -6.57
C ILE A 2 30.60 7.96 -7.06
N VAL A 3 30.38 8.04 -8.37
CA VAL A 3 29.13 7.70 -9.02
C VAL A 3 28.98 6.18 -8.92
N PRO A 4 27.96 5.65 -8.22
CA PRO A 4 27.75 4.22 -8.19
C PRO A 4 27.44 3.71 -9.61
N PRO A 5 27.94 2.50 -9.98
CA PRO A 5 27.75 1.97 -11.31
C PRO A 5 26.27 1.87 -11.63
N SER A 6 25.90 2.23 -12.85
CA SER A 6 24.55 2.14 -13.39
C SER A 6 24.01 0.71 -13.18
N ARG A 7 23.24 0.51 -12.13
CA ARG A 7 22.48 -0.73 -11.97
C ARG A 7 21.56 -0.83 -13.18
N LYS A 8 21.77 -1.85 -14.04
CA LYS A 8 20.83 -2.25 -15.09
C LYS A 8 19.43 -2.07 -14.51
N ARG A 9 18.61 -1.24 -15.15
CA ARG A 9 17.19 -1.08 -14.80
C ARG A 9 16.54 -2.46 -14.95
N ILE A 10 16.57 -3.24 -13.88
CA ILE A 10 15.70 -4.40 -13.81
C ILE A 10 14.30 -3.81 -13.82
N ASP A 11 13.50 -4.18 -14.80
CA ASP A 11 12.09 -3.80 -14.87
C ASP A 11 11.35 -4.46 -13.69
N ARG A 12 11.48 -3.86 -12.52
CA ARG A 12 10.94 -4.35 -11.25
C ARG A 12 9.42 -4.20 -11.15
N ASN A 13 8.78 -3.55 -12.13
CA ASN A 13 7.33 -3.62 -12.33
C ASN A 13 6.89 -4.96 -12.93
N ARG A 14 7.85 -5.79 -13.36
CA ARG A 14 7.56 -7.07 -13.97
C ARG A 14 7.16 -8.08 -12.90
N ARG A 15 6.02 -8.70 -13.08
CA ARG A 15 5.56 -9.84 -12.28
C ARG A 15 6.52 -11.01 -12.51
N THR A 16 7.37 -11.31 -11.55
CA THR A 16 8.22 -12.50 -11.61
C THR A 16 7.36 -13.77 -11.46
N PRO A 17 7.78 -14.94 -11.98
CA PRO A 17 7.07 -16.20 -11.73
C PRO A 17 6.83 -16.46 -10.23
N VAL A 18 7.82 -16.16 -9.39
CA VAL A 18 7.71 -16.29 -7.92
C VAL A 18 6.61 -15.36 -7.40
N TRP A 19 6.58 -14.11 -7.85
CA TRP A 19 5.56 -13.15 -7.45
C TRP A 19 4.15 -13.63 -7.84
N ILE A 20 3.99 -14.11 -9.09
CA ILE A 20 2.70 -14.63 -9.58
C ILE A 20 2.27 -15.82 -8.74
N PHE A 21 3.16 -16.80 -8.49
CA PHE A 21 2.87 -17.97 -7.71
C PHE A 21 2.44 -17.65 -6.29
N VAL A 22 3.21 -16.80 -5.59
CA VAL A 22 2.88 -16.36 -4.22
C VAL A 22 1.56 -15.60 -4.20
N GLN A 23 1.32 -14.70 -5.18
CA GLN A 23 0.07 -13.97 -5.27
C GLN A 23 -1.13 -14.90 -5.42
N GLN A 24 -1.05 -15.94 -6.27
CA GLN A 24 -2.16 -16.89 -6.45
C GLN A 24 -2.47 -17.68 -5.18
N ILE A 25 -1.44 -18.15 -4.47
CA ILE A 25 -1.62 -18.83 -3.19
C ILE A 25 -2.27 -17.89 -2.16
N CYS A 26 -1.74 -16.68 -2.02
CA CYS A 26 -2.29 -15.70 -1.09
C CYS A 26 -3.72 -15.31 -1.48
N ARG A 27 -4.02 -15.17 -2.78
CA ARG A 27 -5.37 -14.85 -3.26
C ARG A 27 -6.37 -15.96 -2.96
N PHE A 28 -5.98 -17.21 -3.20
CA PHE A 28 -6.81 -18.37 -2.85
C PHE A 28 -7.08 -18.40 -1.34
N ALA A 29 -6.04 -18.29 -0.51
CA ALA A 29 -6.18 -18.26 0.94
C ALA A 29 -7.05 -17.07 1.41
N ALA A 30 -6.83 -15.88 0.85
CA ALA A 30 -7.62 -14.69 1.20
C ALA A 30 -9.11 -14.83 0.81
N THR A 31 -9.39 -15.49 -0.31
CA THR A 31 -10.77 -15.75 -0.73
C THR A 31 -11.45 -16.76 0.20
N VAL A 32 -10.75 -17.86 0.53
CA VAL A 32 -11.34 -18.94 1.34
C VAL A 32 -11.48 -18.56 2.81
N PHE A 33 -10.43 -17.95 3.40
CA PHE A 33 -10.43 -17.69 4.84
C PHE A 33 -10.95 -16.32 5.23
N PHE A 34 -10.91 -15.33 4.30
CA PHE A 34 -11.25 -13.95 4.62
C PHE A 34 -12.34 -13.36 3.73
N ASP A 35 -13.01 -14.17 2.88
CA ASP A 35 -14.02 -13.66 1.93
C ASP A 35 -13.58 -12.31 1.32
N LEU A 36 -12.33 -12.25 0.85
CA LEU A 36 -11.74 -11.00 0.37
C LEU A 36 -12.50 -10.45 -0.83
N LYS A 37 -12.98 -9.21 -0.73
CA LYS A 37 -13.53 -8.46 -1.85
C LYS A 37 -12.79 -7.15 -2.03
N VAL A 38 -12.44 -6.84 -3.27
CA VAL A 38 -11.67 -5.65 -3.66
C VAL A 38 -12.46 -4.83 -4.66
N TYR A 39 -12.57 -3.53 -4.38
CA TYR A 39 -13.32 -2.58 -5.19
C TYR A 39 -12.42 -1.43 -5.63
N GLY A 40 -12.75 -0.80 -6.76
CA GLY A 40 -12.07 0.41 -7.22
C GLY A 40 -10.62 0.21 -7.69
N ALA A 41 -10.12 -1.01 -7.85
CA ALA A 41 -8.75 -1.28 -8.31
C ALA A 41 -8.41 -0.61 -9.65
N TYR A 42 -9.42 -0.29 -10.46
CA TYR A 42 -9.28 0.43 -11.73
C TYR A 42 -8.85 1.89 -11.56
N HIS A 43 -8.96 2.47 -10.37
CA HIS A 43 -8.44 3.80 -10.06
C HIS A 43 -6.90 3.82 -9.96
N VAL A 44 -6.28 2.67 -9.73
CA VAL A 44 -4.82 2.58 -9.65
C VAL A 44 -4.22 2.65 -11.06
N PRO A 45 -3.34 3.63 -11.34
CA PRO A 45 -2.72 3.76 -12.65
C PRO A 45 -2.03 2.47 -13.10
N LYS A 46 -2.28 2.03 -14.32
CA LYS A 46 -1.70 0.79 -14.87
C LYS A 46 -0.20 0.89 -15.11
N THR A 47 0.31 2.09 -15.36
CA THR A 47 1.72 2.39 -15.65
C THR A 47 2.17 3.65 -14.92
N GLY A 48 3.48 3.89 -14.89
CA GLY A 48 4.06 5.04 -14.21
C GLY A 48 4.07 4.92 -12.69
N GLY A 49 4.72 5.86 -12.02
CA GLY A 49 4.74 5.92 -10.56
C GLY A 49 3.38 6.32 -9.99
N ALA A 50 2.98 5.69 -8.91
CA ALA A 50 1.81 6.09 -8.13
C ALA A 50 2.00 5.70 -6.67
N LEU A 51 1.44 6.49 -5.78
CA LEU A 51 1.47 6.27 -4.34
C LEU A 51 0.09 5.81 -3.86
N VAL A 52 0.00 4.61 -3.30
CA VAL A 52 -1.18 4.15 -2.59
C VAL A 52 -1.02 4.54 -1.12
N ILE A 53 -2.02 5.19 -0.55
CA ILE A 53 -2.05 5.55 0.87
C ILE A 53 -3.24 4.83 1.51
N SER A 54 -2.96 4.03 2.55
CA SER A 54 -3.99 3.19 3.17
C SER A 54 -3.88 3.20 4.69
N ASN A 55 -5.00 2.98 5.40
CA ASN A 55 -5.00 2.69 6.83
C ASN A 55 -4.25 1.39 7.15
N HIS A 56 -3.74 1.26 8.39
CA HIS A 56 -2.92 0.13 8.82
C HIS A 56 -3.43 -0.51 10.11
N GLN A 57 -4.07 -1.66 9.99
CA GLN A 57 -4.75 -2.34 11.09
C GLN A 57 -4.18 -3.73 11.40
N SER A 58 -3.51 -4.36 10.41
CA SER A 58 -3.17 -5.78 10.49
C SER A 58 -1.81 -6.11 9.84
N TYR A 59 -1.26 -7.27 10.21
CA TYR A 59 -0.16 -7.89 9.48
C TYR A 59 -0.54 -8.29 8.05
N LEU A 60 -1.85 -8.45 7.77
CA LEU A 60 -2.37 -8.84 6.47
C LEU A 60 -2.39 -7.68 5.46
N ASP A 61 -2.46 -6.43 5.90
CA ASP A 61 -2.74 -5.28 5.05
C ASP A 61 -1.82 -5.16 3.82
N PRO A 62 -0.48 -5.27 3.95
CA PRO A 62 0.39 -5.17 2.77
C PRO A 62 0.10 -6.23 1.72
N VAL A 63 -0.23 -7.45 2.16
CA VAL A 63 -0.55 -8.55 1.25
C VAL A 63 -1.91 -8.32 0.61
N ILE A 64 -2.93 -8.02 1.40
CA ILE A 64 -4.30 -7.80 0.96
C ILE A 64 -4.39 -6.70 -0.09
N LEU A 65 -3.69 -5.58 0.12
CA LEU A 65 -3.63 -4.49 -0.87
C LEU A 65 -3.06 -4.96 -2.22
N ALA A 66 -2.06 -5.85 -2.23
CA ALA A 66 -1.50 -6.34 -3.49
C ALA A 66 -2.40 -7.30 -4.24
N LEU A 67 -3.28 -8.04 -3.52
CA LEU A 67 -4.07 -9.10 -4.14
C LEU A 67 -5.11 -8.61 -5.13
N GLY A 68 -5.57 -7.37 -4.98
CA GLY A 68 -6.55 -6.75 -5.86
C GLY A 68 -5.96 -6.06 -7.09
N LEU A 69 -4.64 -6.01 -7.21
CA LEU A 69 -3.97 -5.21 -8.23
C LEU A 69 -3.34 -6.07 -9.33
N ASP A 70 -3.37 -5.52 -10.53
CA ASP A 70 -2.73 -6.13 -11.72
C ASP A 70 -1.26 -5.76 -11.87
N ARG A 71 -0.68 -5.00 -10.96
CA ARG A 71 0.73 -4.61 -10.95
C ARG A 71 1.34 -4.85 -9.57
N THR A 72 2.67 -4.97 -9.55
CA THR A 72 3.41 -5.17 -8.31
C THR A 72 3.36 -3.94 -7.43
N LEU A 73 3.15 -4.12 -6.15
CA LEU A 73 3.13 -3.07 -5.14
C LEU A 73 4.42 -3.15 -4.33
N SER A 74 5.12 -2.02 -4.18
CA SER A 74 6.30 -1.92 -3.33
C SER A 74 5.89 -1.54 -1.91
N TYR A 75 6.66 -2.01 -0.93
CA TYR A 75 6.38 -1.77 0.49
C TYR A 75 7.63 -1.34 1.23
N MET A 76 7.45 -0.46 2.20
CA MET A 76 8.42 -0.23 3.26
C MET A 76 8.27 -1.33 4.32
N ALA A 77 9.35 -2.00 4.66
CA ALA A 77 9.35 -3.03 5.67
C ALA A 77 10.50 -2.81 6.66
N LYS A 78 10.26 -3.11 7.94
CA LYS A 78 11.26 -2.93 9.00
C LYS A 78 12.56 -3.65 8.63
N SER A 79 13.71 -2.99 8.78
CA SER A 79 15.05 -3.54 8.50
C SER A 79 15.29 -4.89 9.19
N GLN A 80 14.73 -5.06 10.39
CA GLN A 80 14.81 -6.30 11.16
C GLN A 80 14.25 -7.53 10.41
N LEU A 81 13.25 -7.35 9.53
CA LEU A 81 12.69 -8.44 8.73
C LEU A 81 13.67 -8.95 7.66
N PHE A 82 14.70 -8.19 7.35
CA PHE A 82 15.72 -8.55 6.38
C PHE A 82 16.94 -9.27 7.01
N LYS A 83 16.94 -9.51 8.32
CA LYS A 83 18.02 -10.23 9.00
C LYS A 83 18.05 -11.73 8.65
N ASN A 84 16.88 -12.34 8.47
CA ASN A 84 16.81 -13.73 8.00
C ASN A 84 16.97 -13.74 6.46
N PRO A 85 18.00 -14.42 5.90
CA PRO A 85 18.30 -14.34 4.46
C PRO A 85 17.20 -14.93 3.58
N VAL A 86 16.56 -16.02 4.01
CA VAL A 86 15.46 -16.67 3.26
C VAL A 86 14.24 -15.76 3.23
N PHE A 87 13.87 -15.20 4.38
CA PHE A 87 12.74 -14.29 4.46
C PHE A 87 13.04 -12.97 3.73
N ALA A 88 14.26 -12.44 3.84
CA ALA A 88 14.71 -11.28 3.09
C ALA A 88 14.63 -11.48 1.57
N TRP A 89 15.03 -12.66 1.06
CA TRP A 89 14.89 -12.99 -0.34
C TRP A 89 13.42 -13.00 -0.76
N LEU A 90 12.53 -13.62 0.03
CA LEU A 90 11.09 -13.68 -0.25
C LEU A 90 10.48 -12.27 -0.32
N ILE A 91 10.64 -11.45 0.74
CA ILE A 91 10.01 -10.11 0.78
C ILE A 91 10.60 -9.16 -0.26
N ARG A 92 11.90 -9.28 -0.60
CA ARG A 92 12.50 -8.54 -1.72
C ARG A 92 11.93 -8.97 -3.07
N SER A 93 11.65 -10.27 -3.25
CA SER A 93 10.96 -10.77 -4.46
C SER A 93 9.54 -10.22 -4.59
N LEU A 94 8.94 -9.81 -3.48
CA LEU A 94 7.64 -9.13 -3.40
C LEU A 94 7.77 -7.60 -3.39
N ASN A 95 8.93 -7.06 -3.80
CA ASN A 95 9.23 -5.62 -3.87
C ASN A 95 9.27 -4.86 -2.53
N ALA A 96 9.44 -5.55 -1.41
CA ALA A 96 9.71 -4.88 -0.14
C ALA A 96 11.14 -4.32 -0.11
N PHE A 97 11.32 -3.19 0.57
CA PHE A 97 12.64 -2.60 0.84
C PHE A 97 12.75 -2.18 2.31
N PRO A 98 13.97 -2.27 2.88
CA PRO A 98 14.17 -2.01 4.29
C PRO A 98 14.06 -0.53 4.61
N VAL A 99 13.46 -0.25 5.78
CA VAL A 99 13.44 1.07 6.41
C VAL A 99 13.77 0.94 7.89
N GLU A 100 14.49 1.90 8.44
CA GLU A 100 14.73 1.99 9.88
C GLU A 100 13.49 2.62 10.54
N GLN A 101 13.11 2.09 11.72
CA GLN A 101 12.04 2.70 12.51
C GLN A 101 12.60 3.85 13.34
N GLY A 102 11.93 4.98 13.33
CA GLY A 102 12.24 6.17 14.08
C GLY A 102 12.01 7.44 13.26
N ALA A 103 11.91 8.56 13.95
CA ALA A 103 11.68 9.85 13.31
C ALA A 103 12.80 10.14 12.30
N GLY A 104 12.44 10.23 11.03
CA GLY A 104 13.30 10.82 10.03
C GLY A 104 14.23 9.88 9.26
N ASP A 105 13.83 8.65 8.92
CA ASP A 105 14.61 7.86 7.95
C ASP A 105 14.59 8.53 6.56
N ILE A 106 15.54 9.48 6.41
CA ILE A 106 15.76 10.21 5.15
C ILE A 106 16.10 9.23 4.02
N GLY A 107 16.74 8.10 4.33
CA GLY A 107 17.04 7.04 3.37
C GLY A 107 15.80 6.41 2.80
N ALA A 108 14.83 6.07 3.66
CA ALA A 108 13.54 5.52 3.25
C ALA A 108 12.75 6.49 2.37
N VAL A 109 12.73 7.77 2.73
CA VAL A 109 12.06 8.81 1.92
C VAL A 109 12.72 8.94 0.55
N LYS A 110 14.07 8.99 0.48
CA LYS A 110 14.82 9.07 -0.79
C LYS A 110 14.57 7.85 -1.67
N GLU A 111 14.63 6.63 -1.11
CA GLU A 111 14.34 5.39 -1.85
C GLU A 111 12.90 5.36 -2.36
N SER A 112 11.94 5.79 -1.54
CA SER A 112 10.53 5.90 -1.91
C SER A 112 10.33 6.86 -3.10
N ILE A 113 10.93 8.05 -3.05
CA ILE A 113 10.88 9.02 -4.15
C ILE A 113 11.51 8.43 -5.41
N ALA A 114 12.69 7.81 -5.30
CA ALA A 114 13.37 7.20 -6.45
C ALA A 114 12.54 6.10 -7.09
N ARG A 115 11.86 5.27 -6.29
CA ARG A 115 10.93 4.25 -6.79
C ARG A 115 9.75 4.86 -7.52
N LEU A 116 9.06 5.82 -6.90
CA LEU A 116 7.92 6.50 -7.51
C LEU A 116 8.29 7.17 -8.82
N GLN A 117 9.41 7.91 -8.87
CA GLN A 117 9.92 8.53 -10.10
C GLN A 117 10.40 7.49 -11.12
N GLY A 118 10.84 6.33 -10.67
CA GLY A 118 11.19 5.17 -11.51
C GLY A 118 10.00 4.39 -12.06
N GLY A 119 8.77 4.85 -11.81
CA GLY A 119 7.56 4.22 -12.34
C GLY A 119 6.98 3.10 -11.48
N PHE A 120 7.41 2.94 -10.23
CA PHE A 120 6.87 1.92 -9.33
C PHE A 120 5.58 2.37 -8.66
N LEU A 121 4.71 1.41 -8.36
CA LEU A 121 3.63 1.57 -7.42
C LEU A 121 4.16 1.34 -6.01
N LEU A 122 3.96 2.30 -5.11
CA LEU A 122 4.41 2.23 -3.72
C LEU A 122 3.21 2.33 -2.79
N ASN A 123 3.16 1.49 -1.76
CA ASN A 123 2.22 1.65 -0.65
C ASN A 123 2.88 2.30 0.56
N VAL A 124 2.17 3.22 1.17
CA VAL A 124 2.53 3.84 2.44
C VAL A 124 1.33 3.80 3.38
N PHE A 125 1.59 3.43 4.62
CA PHE A 125 0.65 3.57 5.71
C PHE A 125 0.98 4.88 6.44
N PRO A 126 0.17 5.93 6.26
CA PRO A 126 0.52 7.27 6.74
C PRO A 126 0.53 7.37 8.27
N GLU A 127 -0.02 6.41 8.95
CA GLU A 127 -0.07 6.28 10.40
C GLU A 127 1.28 5.86 11.04
N GLY A 128 2.24 5.37 10.23
CA GLY A 128 3.55 4.91 10.68
C GLY A 128 3.54 3.63 11.53
N SER A 129 2.40 3.25 12.08
CA SER A 129 2.21 2.04 12.89
C SER A 129 0.83 1.44 12.67
N ARG A 130 0.62 0.22 13.16
CA ARG A 130 -0.71 -0.39 13.20
C ARG A 130 -1.49 0.10 14.40
N THR A 131 -2.79 0.30 14.20
CA THR A 131 -3.74 0.64 15.27
C THR A 131 -3.84 -0.46 16.32
N GLU A 132 -4.27 -0.10 17.52
CA GLU A 132 -4.52 -1.03 18.63
C GLU A 132 -6.01 -1.28 18.87
N ASP A 133 -6.87 -0.39 18.37
CA ASP A 133 -8.33 -0.40 18.54
C ASP A 133 -9.13 -0.55 17.25
N GLY A 134 -8.47 -0.54 16.08
CA GLY A 134 -9.12 -0.62 14.77
C GLY A 134 -9.46 0.71 14.15
N GLU A 135 -9.23 1.83 14.83
CA GLU A 135 -9.46 3.17 14.29
C GLU A 135 -8.24 3.69 13.51
N ILE A 136 -8.46 4.65 12.63
CA ILE A 136 -7.36 5.29 11.87
C ILE A 136 -6.59 6.23 12.78
N LEU A 137 -5.29 6.02 12.90
CA LEU A 137 -4.40 6.86 13.70
C LEU A 137 -4.10 8.21 13.02
N PRO A 138 -3.57 9.19 13.76
CA PRO A 138 -3.09 10.45 13.18
C PRO A 138 -2.01 10.22 12.12
N MET A 139 -1.98 11.09 11.11
CA MET A 139 -1.06 10.98 9.97
C MET A 139 0.34 11.51 10.31
N GLU A 140 1.36 10.75 9.95
CA GLU A 140 2.77 11.15 10.07
C GLU A 140 3.15 12.25 9.06
N LYS A 141 3.83 13.29 9.55
CA LYS A 141 4.22 14.47 8.74
C LYS A 141 5.11 14.13 7.54
N GLY A 142 5.86 13.03 7.61
CA GLY A 142 6.74 12.54 6.55
C GLY A 142 6.03 12.18 5.25
N VAL A 143 4.75 11.81 5.33
CA VAL A 143 3.93 11.45 4.15
C VAL A 143 3.72 12.66 3.23
N ALA A 144 3.45 13.83 3.79
CA ALA A 144 3.28 15.04 2.98
C ALA A 144 4.58 15.43 2.25
N LEU A 145 5.75 15.25 2.90
CA LEU A 145 7.04 15.47 2.24
C LEU A 145 7.25 14.52 1.05
N LEU A 146 6.93 13.23 1.24
CA LEU A 146 7.01 12.22 0.18
C LEU A 146 6.13 12.62 -1.02
N ILE A 147 4.87 12.99 -0.79
CA ILE A 147 3.91 13.39 -1.84
C ILE A 147 4.42 14.58 -2.63
N ARG A 148 4.82 15.64 -1.92
CA ARG A 148 5.31 16.89 -2.55
C ARG A 148 6.58 16.66 -3.40
N ARG A 149 7.45 15.73 -3.00
CA ARG A 149 8.71 15.45 -3.70
C ARG A 149 8.55 14.45 -4.84
N ALA A 150 7.69 13.45 -4.67
CA ALA A 150 7.50 12.41 -5.66
C ALA A 150 6.72 12.90 -6.90
N LYS A 151 5.77 13.82 -6.73
CA LYS A 151 4.94 14.42 -7.79
C LYS A 151 4.26 13.36 -8.67
N VAL A 152 3.68 12.35 -8.04
CA VAL A 152 2.95 11.25 -8.68
C VAL A 152 1.49 11.24 -8.20
N PRO A 153 0.58 10.59 -8.94
CA PRO A 153 -0.79 10.39 -8.48
C PRO A 153 -0.82 9.69 -7.12
N VAL A 154 -1.69 10.17 -6.22
CA VAL A 154 -1.93 9.59 -4.89
C VAL A 154 -3.29 8.93 -4.89
N VAL A 155 -3.32 7.62 -4.67
CA VAL A 155 -4.54 6.80 -4.64
C VAL A 155 -4.86 6.45 -3.20
N PRO A 156 -5.95 6.97 -2.61
CA PRO A 156 -6.38 6.55 -1.29
C PRO A 156 -6.94 5.13 -1.36
N ALA A 157 -6.66 4.33 -0.34
CA ALA A 157 -7.24 3.02 -0.19
C ALA A 157 -7.63 2.77 1.27
N VAL A 158 -8.68 2.00 1.49
CA VAL A 158 -9.10 1.61 2.84
C VAL A 158 -9.33 0.11 2.92
N ILE A 159 -9.02 -0.44 4.09
CA ILE A 159 -9.22 -1.85 4.43
C ILE A 159 -10.11 -1.90 5.66
N THR A 160 -11.12 -2.77 5.64
CA THR A 160 -11.93 -3.12 6.81
C THR A 160 -11.90 -4.63 7.03
N GLY A 161 -12.11 -5.08 8.27
CA GLY A 161 -12.13 -6.48 8.64
C GLY A 161 -10.75 -7.10 8.89
N SER A 162 -9.67 -6.42 8.51
CA SER A 162 -8.31 -6.94 8.73
C SER A 162 -7.90 -6.84 10.20
N PHE A 163 -8.37 -5.84 10.93
CA PHE A 163 -8.19 -5.73 12.38
C PHE A 163 -8.81 -6.92 13.11
N GLU A 164 -10.07 -7.23 12.81
CA GLU A 164 -10.80 -8.35 13.39
C GLU A 164 -10.15 -9.68 13.00
N ALA A 165 -9.61 -9.79 11.78
CA ALA A 165 -8.93 -10.98 11.32
C ALA A 165 -7.60 -11.21 12.03
N TRP A 166 -6.72 -10.19 12.10
CA TRP A 166 -5.40 -10.35 12.73
C TRP A 166 -4.83 -9.03 13.28
N PRO A 167 -5.31 -8.56 14.44
CA PRO A 167 -4.76 -7.38 15.11
C PRO A 167 -3.33 -7.64 15.63
N LYS A 168 -2.62 -6.56 15.96
CA LYS A 168 -1.25 -6.61 16.52
C LYS A 168 -1.16 -7.46 17.79
N SER A 169 -2.22 -7.47 18.61
CA SER A 169 -2.29 -8.19 19.89
C SER A 169 -2.45 -9.71 19.76
N ARG A 170 -2.83 -10.21 18.58
CA ARG A 170 -3.12 -11.64 18.38
C ARG A 170 -1.96 -12.35 17.66
N LYS A 171 -1.62 -13.54 18.14
CA LYS A 171 -0.54 -14.37 17.56
C LYS A 171 -0.93 -15.06 16.24
N ARG A 172 -2.22 -15.37 16.04
CA ARG A 172 -2.71 -16.11 14.86
C ARG A 172 -3.93 -15.42 14.27
N PRO A 173 -4.10 -15.45 12.94
CA PRO A 173 -5.31 -14.93 12.31
C PRO A 173 -6.54 -15.78 12.66
N LYS A 174 -7.71 -15.17 12.57
CA LYS A 174 -9.01 -15.84 12.53
C LYS A 174 -9.72 -15.48 11.25
N THR A 175 -10.65 -16.31 10.83
CA THR A 175 -11.52 -16.02 9.68
C THR A 175 -12.38 -14.79 9.95
N HIS A 176 -12.34 -13.84 9.03
CA HIS A 176 -13.20 -12.65 9.04
C HIS A 176 -13.29 -12.08 7.63
N ALA A 177 -14.43 -11.52 7.26
CA ALA A 177 -14.59 -10.90 5.95
C ALA A 177 -13.74 -9.64 5.84
N ILE A 178 -12.91 -9.54 4.77
CA ILE A 178 -12.07 -8.37 4.52
C ILE A 178 -12.55 -7.66 3.25
N ARG A 179 -12.62 -6.35 3.33
CA ARG A 179 -13.00 -5.49 2.20
C ARG A 179 -11.91 -4.47 1.95
N VAL A 180 -11.61 -4.24 0.67
CA VAL A 180 -10.66 -3.22 0.23
C VAL A 180 -11.33 -2.32 -0.79
N VAL A 181 -11.18 -1.02 -0.63
CA VAL A 181 -11.64 -0.01 -1.60
C VAL A 181 -10.47 0.87 -1.99
N TYR A 182 -10.22 1.00 -3.30
CA TYR A 182 -9.34 2.01 -3.87
C TYR A 182 -10.19 3.18 -4.35
N GLY A 183 -9.94 4.38 -3.84
CA GLY A 183 -10.60 5.61 -4.25
C GLY A 183 -9.98 6.24 -5.49
N SER A 184 -10.63 7.24 -6.03
CA SER A 184 -10.09 8.03 -7.14
C SER A 184 -8.80 8.75 -6.75
N PRO A 185 -7.83 8.90 -7.66
CA PRO A 185 -6.60 9.63 -7.39
C PRO A 185 -6.88 11.05 -6.90
N LEU A 186 -6.16 11.45 -5.85
CA LEU A 186 -6.26 12.78 -5.28
C LEU A 186 -5.34 13.76 -6.02
N ASN A 187 -5.83 14.97 -6.27
CA ASN A 187 -4.99 16.07 -6.76
C ASN A 187 -4.50 16.90 -5.56
N LEU A 188 -3.23 16.71 -5.20
CA LEU A 188 -2.58 17.34 -4.05
C LEU A 188 -1.47 18.31 -4.47
N THR A 189 -1.40 18.70 -5.75
CA THR A 189 -0.22 19.33 -6.37
C THR A 189 0.09 20.72 -5.79
N ASN A 190 -0.91 21.51 -5.48
CA ASN A 190 -0.74 22.90 -5.02
C ASN A 190 -1.07 23.08 -3.53
N MET A 191 -1.17 22.00 -2.79
CA MET A 191 -1.47 22.01 -1.37
C MET A 191 -0.22 22.14 -0.52
N ASP A 192 -0.33 22.84 0.59
CA ASP A 192 0.72 22.85 1.59
C ASP A 192 0.74 21.53 2.38
N ARG A 193 1.67 21.41 3.33
CA ARG A 193 1.86 20.17 4.09
C ARG A 193 0.61 19.81 4.90
N ASP A 194 0.04 20.80 5.57
CA ASP A 194 -1.03 20.55 6.53
C ASP A 194 -2.36 20.32 5.79
N GLU A 195 -2.57 21.01 4.66
CA GLU A 195 -3.68 20.74 3.73
C GLU A 195 -3.63 19.32 3.14
N ILE A 196 -2.43 18.86 2.74
CA ILE A 196 -2.24 17.47 2.25
C ILE A 196 -2.65 16.46 3.33
N LEU A 197 -2.15 16.62 4.55
CA LEU A 197 -2.45 15.69 5.65
C LEU A 197 -3.94 15.71 6.00
N ALA A 198 -4.55 16.89 6.10
CA ALA A 198 -5.97 17.03 6.38
C ALA A 198 -6.84 16.40 5.28
N THR A 199 -6.45 16.59 4.00
CA THR A 199 -7.18 16.02 2.87
C THR A 199 -7.11 14.50 2.87
N ILE A 200 -5.94 13.92 3.14
CA ILE A 200 -5.76 12.47 3.22
C ILE A 200 -6.55 11.90 4.40
N ASP A 201 -6.41 12.49 5.60
CA ASP A 201 -7.11 12.04 6.81
C ASP A 201 -8.62 12.04 6.59
N LYS A 202 -9.17 13.15 6.13
CA LYS A 202 -10.61 13.29 5.82
C LYS A 202 -11.06 12.24 4.78
N THR A 203 -10.25 12.04 3.75
CA THR A 203 -10.61 11.10 2.67
C THR A 203 -10.60 9.67 3.17
N LEU A 204 -9.55 9.26 3.90
CA LEU A 204 -9.45 7.89 4.40
C LEU A 204 -10.54 7.60 5.43
N ARG A 205 -10.81 8.50 6.38
CA ARG A 205 -11.89 8.33 7.36
C ARG A 205 -13.24 8.21 6.67
N LYS A 206 -13.55 9.12 5.75
CA LYS A 206 -14.81 9.03 5.02
C LYS A 206 -14.96 7.72 4.25
N MET A 207 -13.93 7.29 3.53
CA MET A 207 -13.96 6.01 2.79
C MET A 207 -14.08 4.80 3.74
N TYR A 208 -13.44 4.87 4.90
CA TYR A 208 -13.49 3.83 5.91
C TYR A 208 -14.89 3.70 6.51
N ASP A 209 -15.51 4.83 6.88
CA ASP A 209 -16.88 4.86 7.40
C ASP A 209 -17.89 4.39 6.36
N ASP A 210 -17.80 4.89 5.12
CA ASP A 210 -18.65 4.47 4.01
C ASP A 210 -18.57 2.93 3.80
N LEU A 211 -17.35 2.37 3.89
CA LEU A 211 -17.15 0.93 3.72
C LEU A 211 -17.69 0.12 4.91
N ARG A 212 -17.57 0.60 6.14
CA ARG A 212 -18.15 -0.03 7.34
C ARG A 212 -19.70 -0.03 7.28
N GLU A 213 -20.28 1.01 6.72
CA GLU A 213 -21.73 1.11 6.49
C GLU A 213 -22.22 0.30 5.28
N GLY A 214 -21.32 -0.41 4.60
CA GLY A 214 -21.64 -1.23 3.42
C GLY A 214 -21.87 -0.43 2.13
N LYS A 215 -21.47 0.84 2.10
CA LYS A 215 -21.51 1.69 0.90
C LYS A 215 -20.34 1.32 -0.01
N ILE A 216 -20.61 0.46 -0.98
CA ILE A 216 -19.61 -0.03 -1.93
C ILE A 216 -19.56 0.90 -3.14
N PRO A 217 -18.37 1.34 -3.60
CA PRO A 217 -18.27 2.14 -4.80
C PRO A 217 -18.84 1.39 -6.02
N PRO A 218 -19.40 2.10 -7.01
CA PRO A 218 -19.95 1.48 -8.21
C PRO A 218 -18.88 0.67 -8.96
N SER A 219 -19.34 -0.38 -9.63
CA SER A 219 -18.48 -1.16 -10.53
C SER A 219 -17.90 -0.26 -11.64
N PRO A 220 -16.71 -0.60 -12.19
CA PRO A 220 -16.14 0.18 -13.27
C PRO A 220 -17.13 0.26 -14.44
N PRO A 221 -17.14 1.37 -15.19
CA PRO A 221 -17.95 1.45 -16.41
C PRO A 221 -17.54 0.31 -17.33
N ARG A 222 -18.54 -0.40 -17.85
CA ARG A 222 -18.28 -1.46 -18.86
C ARG A 222 -17.52 -0.82 -20.03
N PRO A 223 -16.44 -1.46 -20.53
CA PRO A 223 -15.79 -0.97 -21.73
C PRO A 223 -16.88 -0.86 -22.81
N LYS A 224 -17.03 0.34 -23.38
CA LYS A 224 -17.86 0.53 -24.57
C LYS A 224 -17.34 -0.44 -25.61
N GLY A 225 -18.15 -1.40 -26.02
CA GLY A 225 -17.77 -2.42 -26.98
C GLY A 225 -17.12 -1.80 -28.23
N ARG A 226 -16.02 -2.42 -28.64
CA ARG A 226 -15.45 -2.22 -29.96
C ARG A 226 -16.29 -2.97 -30.99
#